data_a6d49c4d393b196892036a78b3621792
#
_entry.id   a6d49c4d393b196892036a78b3621792
#
_cell.length_a   1.000
_cell.length_b   1.000
_cell.length_c   1.000
_cell.angle_alpha   90.00
_cell.angle_beta   90.00
_cell.angle_gamma   90.00
#
_symmetry.space_group_name_H-M   'P 1'
#
loop_
_entity.id
_entity.type
_entity.pdbx_description
1 polymer ?
#
loop_
_entity_poly.entity_id
_entity_poly.type
_entity_poly.pdbx_seq_one_letter_code
_entity_poly.pdbx_strand_id
1 'polypeptide(L)'
;MAEQTPEGALTVGFDIGGTNARAAVVDARGTIVDEIRTGTPHDADGLTRTIVGMVGELRGKYDIAAVGLAIAGFLDPDCEIVRFAPHLPWRDDQPVRRDLEAALGLPVRLEHDANSAAWGEYRYGAARDMETWVFFAVGTGIGATLMHRGEIYRGAFGTAPEFGHITVVPGGRVCSCGKQGCLERYASGTSLVDCAIDIATNGGYRKAPLYRAVVEKRASGHDIMAGARAGDELALAALDSFSTWLGRGLAMVADILDPAQIVLGGGVSDDADLYLADARAAMEANIVGAGYRPLPEILCAELGSRAGMIGVADLAREPH
;
A
#
# COMPACT_ATOMS: atom_id res chain seq x y z
N MET A 1 -30.39 -14.09 2.95
CA MET A 1 -29.34 -15.14 2.92
C MET A 1 -28.48 -14.76 1.72
N ALA A 2 -27.28 -14.23 1.95
CA ALA A 2 -26.33 -13.97 0.88
C ALA A 2 -25.94 -15.31 0.26
N GLU A 3 -26.10 -15.47 -1.05
CA GLU A 3 -25.67 -16.65 -1.78
C GLU A 3 -24.13 -16.68 -1.73
N GLN A 4 -23.58 -17.78 -1.20
CA GLN A 4 -22.11 -17.97 -1.20
C GLN A 4 -21.62 -18.10 -2.64
N THR A 5 -20.57 -17.36 -2.97
CA THR A 5 -19.90 -17.51 -4.26
C THR A 5 -19.41 -18.96 -4.41
N PRO A 6 -19.72 -19.67 -5.52
CA PRO A 6 -19.32 -21.06 -5.69
C PRO A 6 -17.82 -21.27 -5.52
N GLU A 7 -17.44 -22.37 -4.84
CA GLU A 7 -16.05 -22.79 -4.69
C GLU A 7 -15.44 -23.00 -6.08
N GLY A 8 -14.43 -22.17 -6.45
CA GLY A 8 -13.81 -22.17 -7.79
C GLY A 8 -14.31 -21.08 -8.74
N ALA A 9 -15.29 -20.24 -8.35
CA ALA A 9 -15.72 -19.11 -9.16
C ALA A 9 -14.60 -18.08 -9.38
N LEU A 10 -14.55 -17.50 -10.59
CA LEU A 10 -13.64 -16.42 -10.90
C LEU A 10 -14.19 -15.09 -10.37
N THR A 11 -13.33 -14.27 -9.82
CA THR A 11 -13.66 -12.92 -9.37
C THR A 11 -12.74 -11.88 -10.03
N VAL A 12 -13.19 -10.64 -10.10
CA VAL A 12 -12.37 -9.55 -10.62
C VAL A 12 -11.90 -8.68 -9.47
N GLY A 13 -10.59 -8.43 -9.37
CA GLY A 13 -10.01 -7.45 -8.46
C GLY A 13 -9.49 -6.23 -9.21
N PHE A 14 -9.94 -5.05 -8.78
CA PHE A 14 -9.46 -3.77 -9.29
C PHE A 14 -8.42 -3.15 -8.35
N ASP A 15 -7.40 -2.55 -8.94
CA ASP A 15 -6.52 -1.58 -8.30
C ASP A 15 -6.68 -0.25 -9.05
N ILE A 16 -7.26 0.75 -8.36
CA ILE A 16 -7.62 2.02 -8.96
C ILE A 16 -6.76 3.13 -8.39
N GLY A 17 -5.73 3.50 -9.17
CA GLY A 17 -4.92 4.67 -8.89
C GLY A 17 -5.41 5.92 -9.62
N GLY A 18 -4.85 7.09 -9.27
CA GLY A 18 -5.25 8.37 -9.87
C GLY A 18 -4.98 8.50 -11.38
N THR A 19 -4.14 7.65 -11.95
CA THR A 19 -3.76 7.70 -13.37
C THR A 19 -4.21 6.48 -14.15
N ASN A 20 -4.18 5.29 -13.52
CA ASN A 20 -4.48 4.02 -14.17
C ASN A 20 -5.43 3.21 -13.29
N ALA A 21 -6.40 2.56 -13.93
CA ALA A 21 -7.23 1.51 -13.38
C ALA A 21 -6.76 0.16 -13.97
N ARG A 22 -6.47 -0.81 -13.11
CA ARG A 22 -6.12 -2.18 -13.48
C ARG A 22 -7.20 -3.11 -12.95
N ALA A 23 -7.52 -4.15 -13.72
CA ALA A 23 -8.44 -5.19 -13.32
C ALA A 23 -7.85 -6.56 -13.65
N ALA A 24 -7.90 -7.49 -12.71
CA ALA A 24 -7.44 -8.86 -12.91
C ALA A 24 -8.55 -9.85 -12.60
N VAL A 25 -8.70 -10.85 -13.46
CA VAL A 25 -9.50 -12.05 -13.18
C VAL A 25 -8.67 -12.98 -12.32
N VAL A 26 -9.18 -13.35 -11.16
CA VAL A 26 -8.45 -14.15 -10.15
C VAL A 26 -9.22 -15.42 -9.84
N ASP A 27 -8.53 -16.57 -9.84
CA ASP A 27 -9.08 -17.86 -9.44
C ASP A 27 -9.07 -18.05 -7.91
N ALA A 28 -9.66 -19.12 -7.40
CA ALA A 28 -9.72 -19.43 -5.97
C ALA A 28 -8.35 -19.74 -5.32
N ARG A 29 -7.29 -19.86 -6.12
CA ARG A 29 -5.91 -20.07 -5.65
C ARG A 29 -5.09 -18.79 -5.68
N GLY A 30 -5.73 -17.64 -5.96
CA GLY A 30 -5.04 -16.36 -6.07
C GLY A 30 -4.27 -16.19 -7.38
N THR A 31 -4.49 -17.06 -8.38
CA THR A 31 -3.80 -16.96 -9.66
C THR A 31 -4.51 -15.96 -10.57
N ILE A 32 -3.77 -15.01 -11.12
CA ILE A 32 -4.29 -14.10 -12.15
C ILE A 32 -4.40 -14.86 -13.46
N VAL A 33 -5.62 -14.95 -13.98
CA VAL A 33 -5.97 -15.62 -15.25
C VAL A 33 -5.90 -14.67 -16.44
N ASP A 34 -6.34 -13.41 -16.25
CA ASP A 34 -6.30 -12.33 -17.24
C ASP A 34 -6.16 -10.99 -16.54
N GLU A 35 -5.54 -10.01 -17.19
CA GLU A 35 -5.35 -8.67 -16.64
C GLU A 35 -5.55 -7.62 -17.74
N ILE A 36 -6.35 -6.61 -17.46
CA ILE A 36 -6.57 -5.47 -18.36
C ILE A 36 -6.31 -4.17 -17.61
N ARG A 37 -5.97 -3.11 -18.36
CA ARG A 37 -5.72 -1.79 -17.79
C ARG A 37 -6.22 -0.68 -18.71
N THR A 38 -6.57 0.45 -18.10
CA THR A 38 -6.96 1.68 -18.81
C THR A 38 -6.60 2.91 -17.99
N GLY A 39 -6.73 4.11 -18.58
CA GLY A 39 -6.58 5.36 -17.81
C GLY A 39 -7.75 5.58 -16.86
N THR A 40 -7.48 6.18 -15.69
CA THR A 40 -8.51 6.56 -14.72
C THR A 40 -9.18 7.84 -15.14
N PRO A 41 -10.51 7.87 -15.35
CA PRO A 41 -11.27 9.08 -15.58
C PRO A 41 -11.25 10.04 -14.39
N HIS A 42 -11.40 11.33 -14.67
CA HIS A 42 -11.38 12.38 -13.65
C HIS A 42 -12.77 12.73 -13.09
N ASP A 43 -13.83 12.13 -13.60
CA ASP A 43 -15.21 12.28 -13.10
C ASP A 43 -15.78 10.95 -12.62
N ALA A 44 -16.70 11.01 -11.65
CA ALA A 44 -17.25 9.81 -10.99
C ALA A 44 -18.05 8.93 -11.95
N ASP A 45 -18.86 9.54 -12.83
CA ASP A 45 -19.66 8.80 -13.82
C ASP A 45 -18.76 8.12 -14.86
N GLY A 46 -17.69 8.81 -15.28
CA GLY A 46 -16.68 8.28 -16.19
C GLY A 46 -15.97 7.07 -15.58
N LEU A 47 -15.60 7.17 -14.31
CA LEU A 47 -14.94 6.06 -13.60
C LEU A 47 -15.90 4.86 -13.45
N THR A 48 -17.15 5.10 -13.08
CA THR A 48 -18.17 4.04 -13.01
C THR A 48 -18.38 3.37 -14.37
N ARG A 49 -18.55 4.14 -15.46
CA ARG A 49 -18.64 3.57 -16.82
C ARG A 49 -17.41 2.77 -17.22
N THR A 50 -16.23 3.22 -16.83
CA THR A 50 -14.96 2.53 -17.10
C THR A 50 -14.91 1.18 -16.39
N ILE A 51 -15.25 1.12 -15.11
CA ILE A 51 -15.29 -0.13 -14.32
C ILE A 51 -16.30 -1.10 -14.96
N VAL A 52 -17.53 -0.62 -15.26
CA VAL A 52 -18.57 -1.43 -15.91
C VAL A 52 -18.11 -1.96 -17.27
N GLY A 53 -17.44 -1.12 -18.07
CA GLY A 53 -16.90 -1.52 -19.36
C GLY A 53 -15.82 -2.59 -19.26
N MET A 54 -14.87 -2.45 -18.31
CA MET A 54 -13.83 -3.43 -18.06
C MET A 54 -14.40 -4.77 -17.58
N VAL A 55 -15.35 -4.75 -16.65
CA VAL A 55 -16.04 -5.96 -16.19
C VAL A 55 -16.82 -6.61 -17.35
N GLY A 56 -17.48 -5.81 -18.20
CA GLY A 56 -18.20 -6.30 -19.39
C GLY A 56 -17.27 -7.00 -20.37
N GLU A 57 -16.07 -6.46 -20.63
CA GLU A 57 -15.05 -7.10 -21.47
C GLU A 57 -14.62 -8.46 -20.90
N LEU A 58 -14.33 -8.52 -19.59
CA LEU A 58 -13.90 -9.73 -18.91
C LEU A 58 -15.02 -10.77 -18.86
N ARG A 59 -16.28 -10.38 -18.63
CA ARG A 59 -17.47 -11.26 -18.68
C ARG A 59 -17.73 -11.84 -20.07
N GLY A 60 -17.27 -11.20 -21.11
CA GLY A 60 -17.30 -11.76 -22.47
C GLY A 60 -16.43 -13.00 -22.64
N LYS A 61 -15.47 -13.22 -21.73
CA LYS A 61 -14.50 -14.32 -21.77
C LYS A 61 -14.65 -15.31 -20.61
N TYR A 62 -15.13 -14.83 -19.45
CA TYR A 62 -15.10 -15.55 -18.17
C TYR A 62 -16.43 -15.44 -17.45
N ASP A 63 -16.80 -16.48 -16.70
CA ASP A 63 -17.92 -16.45 -15.77
C ASP A 63 -17.47 -15.80 -14.45
N ILE A 64 -17.78 -14.50 -14.28
CA ILE A 64 -17.38 -13.69 -13.14
C ILE A 64 -18.49 -13.66 -12.10
N ALA A 65 -18.19 -14.10 -10.89
CA ALA A 65 -19.14 -14.18 -9.80
C ALA A 65 -19.24 -12.91 -8.94
N ALA A 66 -18.16 -12.17 -8.77
CA ALA A 66 -18.10 -10.97 -7.95
C ALA A 66 -16.95 -10.03 -8.36
N VAL A 67 -17.01 -8.77 -7.90
CA VAL A 67 -16.03 -7.74 -8.22
C VAL A 67 -15.53 -7.09 -6.93
N GLY A 68 -14.21 -6.99 -6.75
CA GLY A 68 -13.57 -6.25 -5.67
C GLY A 68 -12.85 -5.00 -6.17
N LEU A 69 -12.90 -3.91 -5.42
CA LEU A 69 -12.18 -2.68 -5.71
C LEU A 69 -11.26 -2.29 -4.56
N ALA A 70 -9.96 -2.28 -4.81
CA ALA A 70 -8.95 -1.70 -3.93
C ALA A 70 -8.86 -0.19 -4.18
N ILE A 71 -9.13 0.61 -3.16
CA ILE A 71 -9.31 2.06 -3.26
C ILE A 71 -8.32 2.76 -2.31
N ALA A 72 -7.50 3.66 -2.85
CA ALA A 72 -6.69 4.58 -2.06
C ALA A 72 -7.57 5.74 -1.55
N GLY A 73 -8.22 5.54 -0.41
CA GLY A 73 -9.15 6.53 0.17
C GLY A 73 -9.77 6.07 1.49
N PHE A 74 -10.54 6.97 2.10
CA PHE A 74 -11.27 6.67 3.34
C PHE A 74 -12.63 6.06 3.01
N LEU A 75 -12.85 4.87 3.54
CA LEU A 75 -14.11 4.14 3.48
C LEU A 75 -14.85 4.24 4.83
N ASP A 76 -16.13 3.97 4.85
CA ASP A 76 -16.86 3.71 6.07
C ASP A 76 -16.51 2.31 6.65
N PRO A 77 -16.87 2.00 7.92
CA PRO A 77 -16.52 0.72 8.54
C PRO A 77 -17.06 -0.51 7.80
N ASP A 78 -18.19 -0.37 7.14
CA ASP A 78 -18.88 -1.45 6.41
C ASP A 78 -18.36 -1.57 4.95
N CYS A 79 -17.42 -0.71 4.55
CA CYS A 79 -16.85 -0.66 3.20
C CYS A 79 -17.92 -0.54 2.09
N GLU A 80 -18.93 0.31 2.31
CA GLU A 80 -20.02 0.57 1.37
C GLU A 80 -19.88 1.93 0.70
N ILE A 81 -19.36 2.91 1.45
CA ILE A 81 -19.31 4.32 1.10
C ILE A 81 -17.85 4.77 1.00
N VAL A 82 -17.51 5.44 -0.09
CA VAL A 82 -16.26 6.17 -0.20
C VAL A 82 -16.48 7.59 0.35
N ARG A 83 -15.92 7.87 1.53
CA ARG A 83 -16.01 9.19 2.17
C ARG A 83 -15.18 10.21 1.43
N PHE A 84 -13.96 9.84 1.08
CA PHE A 84 -13.03 10.70 0.38
C PHE A 84 -11.87 9.89 -0.20
N ALA A 85 -11.60 10.05 -1.49
CA ALA A 85 -10.43 9.47 -2.16
C ALA A 85 -9.58 10.59 -2.78
N PRO A 86 -8.37 10.87 -2.28
CA PRO A 86 -7.56 12.04 -2.69
C PRO A 86 -7.29 12.12 -4.19
N HIS A 87 -7.09 10.98 -4.82
CA HIS A 87 -6.67 10.85 -6.22
C HIS A 87 -7.78 10.34 -7.16
N LEU A 88 -8.98 10.07 -6.61
CA LEU A 88 -10.13 9.59 -7.37
C LEU A 88 -11.27 10.63 -7.30
N PRO A 89 -12.21 10.58 -8.23
CA PRO A 89 -13.31 11.56 -8.27
C PRO A 89 -14.39 11.33 -7.20
N TRP A 90 -14.27 10.29 -6.39
CA TRP A 90 -15.21 9.96 -5.34
C TRP A 90 -14.97 10.82 -4.09
N ARG A 91 -15.98 11.61 -3.73
CA ARG A 91 -15.94 12.54 -2.60
C ARG A 91 -17.32 12.62 -1.96
N ASP A 92 -17.38 13.16 -0.77
CA ASP A 92 -18.63 13.50 -0.11
C ASP A 92 -19.60 12.31 0.08
N ASP A 93 -19.11 11.23 0.69
CA ASP A 93 -19.89 10.05 1.06
C ASP A 93 -20.62 9.39 -0.14
N GLN A 94 -19.87 9.04 -1.18
CA GLN A 94 -20.38 8.36 -2.38
C GLN A 94 -20.73 6.89 -2.09
N PRO A 95 -21.96 6.41 -2.33
CA PRO A 95 -22.38 5.03 -2.13
C PRO A 95 -21.91 4.12 -3.28
N VAL A 96 -20.60 4.05 -3.48
CA VAL A 96 -19.95 3.44 -4.66
C VAL A 96 -20.30 1.96 -4.78
N ARG A 97 -20.37 1.23 -3.67
CA ARG A 97 -20.73 -0.20 -3.67
C ARG A 97 -22.09 -0.40 -4.29
N ARG A 98 -23.13 0.23 -3.72
CA ARG A 98 -24.51 0.14 -4.20
C ARG A 98 -24.65 0.50 -5.67
N ASP A 99 -24.02 1.60 -6.10
CA ASP A 99 -24.13 2.12 -7.45
C ASP A 99 -23.47 1.17 -8.48
N LEU A 100 -22.35 0.56 -8.11
CA LEU A 100 -21.68 -0.46 -8.93
C LEU A 100 -22.46 -1.79 -8.95
N GLU A 101 -22.98 -2.26 -7.82
CA GLU A 101 -23.84 -3.45 -7.76
C GLU A 101 -25.06 -3.32 -8.68
N ALA A 102 -25.71 -2.15 -8.64
CA ALA A 102 -26.84 -1.87 -9.52
C ALA A 102 -26.46 -1.85 -11.01
N ALA A 103 -25.28 -1.33 -11.35
CA ALA A 103 -24.81 -1.24 -12.73
C ALA A 103 -24.27 -2.57 -13.29
N LEU A 104 -23.64 -3.40 -12.46
CA LEU A 104 -23.01 -4.64 -12.85
C LEU A 104 -23.95 -5.85 -12.76
N GLY A 105 -24.94 -5.81 -11.86
CA GLY A 105 -25.74 -6.96 -11.49
C GLY A 105 -24.93 -8.07 -10.83
N LEU A 106 -23.84 -7.72 -10.14
CA LEU A 106 -22.93 -8.61 -9.44
C LEU A 106 -22.66 -8.06 -8.02
N PRO A 107 -22.33 -8.92 -7.05
CA PRO A 107 -21.81 -8.48 -5.75
C PRO A 107 -20.53 -7.65 -5.92
N VAL A 108 -20.43 -6.55 -5.17
CA VAL A 108 -19.26 -5.67 -5.17
C VAL A 108 -18.69 -5.54 -3.77
N ARG A 109 -17.39 -5.73 -3.63
CA ARG A 109 -16.62 -5.46 -2.41
C ARG A 109 -15.74 -4.23 -2.61
N LEU A 110 -15.84 -3.25 -1.70
CA LEU A 110 -14.85 -2.20 -1.60
C LEU A 110 -13.88 -2.53 -0.46
N GLU A 111 -12.63 -2.18 -0.63
CA GLU A 111 -11.64 -2.27 0.43
C GLU A 111 -10.53 -1.23 0.22
N HIS A 112 -9.89 -0.79 1.31
CA HIS A 112 -8.72 0.05 1.25
C HIS A 112 -7.57 -0.68 0.53
N ASP A 113 -6.75 0.03 -0.26
CA ASP A 113 -5.68 -0.55 -1.08
C ASP A 113 -4.64 -1.32 -0.24
N ALA A 114 -4.18 -0.76 0.89
CA ALA A 114 -3.25 -1.44 1.78
C ALA A 114 -3.88 -2.67 2.44
N ASN A 115 -5.16 -2.60 2.84
CA ASN A 115 -5.89 -3.74 3.39
C ASN A 115 -6.04 -4.86 2.35
N SER A 116 -6.37 -4.49 1.12
CA SER A 116 -6.44 -5.43 0.00
C SER A 116 -5.12 -6.14 -0.24
N ALA A 117 -4.01 -5.40 -0.23
CA ALA A 117 -2.68 -5.96 -0.41
C ALA A 117 -2.29 -6.88 0.77
N ALA A 118 -2.57 -6.47 2.00
CA ALA A 118 -2.35 -7.28 3.19
C ALA A 118 -3.15 -8.58 3.13
N TRP A 119 -4.43 -8.51 2.73
CA TRP A 119 -5.25 -9.72 2.57
C TRP A 119 -4.67 -10.67 1.52
N GLY A 120 -4.20 -10.14 0.39
CA GLY A 120 -3.51 -10.93 -0.64
C GLY A 120 -2.30 -11.67 -0.09
N GLU A 121 -1.42 -10.97 0.66
CA GLU A 121 -0.24 -11.56 1.30
C GLU A 121 -0.62 -12.59 2.37
N TYR A 122 -1.71 -12.37 3.11
CA TYR A 122 -2.23 -13.32 4.09
C TYR A 122 -2.73 -14.61 3.45
N ARG A 123 -3.44 -14.51 2.33
CA ARG A 123 -4.05 -15.67 1.68
C ARG A 123 -3.06 -16.44 0.80
N TYR A 124 -2.16 -15.73 0.13
CA TYR A 124 -1.39 -16.31 -0.98
C TYR A 124 0.11 -15.98 -0.96
N GLY A 125 0.56 -15.08 -0.09
CA GLY A 125 1.92 -14.55 -0.09
C GLY A 125 2.69 -14.78 1.22
N ALA A 126 3.50 -13.80 1.60
CA ALA A 126 4.47 -13.86 2.70
C ALA A 126 3.84 -14.01 4.09
N ALA A 127 2.55 -13.67 4.26
CA ALA A 127 1.88 -13.66 5.56
C ALA A 127 0.93 -14.86 5.77
N ARG A 128 1.08 -15.94 5.02
CA ARG A 128 0.27 -17.15 5.21
C ARG A 128 0.44 -17.70 6.62
N ASP A 129 -0.68 -18.14 7.20
CA ASP A 129 -0.75 -18.74 8.54
C ASP A 129 -0.39 -17.80 9.71
N MET A 130 -0.33 -16.48 9.47
CA MET A 130 -0.06 -15.48 10.49
C MET A 130 -1.36 -14.94 11.10
N GLU A 131 -1.51 -15.02 12.42
CA GLU A 131 -2.73 -14.53 13.10
C GLU A 131 -2.71 -13.02 13.36
N THR A 132 -1.57 -12.49 13.85
CA THR A 132 -1.42 -11.06 14.19
C THR A 132 -0.11 -10.52 13.66
N TRP A 133 -0.20 -9.65 12.69
CA TRP A 133 0.94 -9.09 11.98
C TRP A 133 0.57 -7.74 11.35
N VAL A 134 1.58 -7.00 10.91
CA VAL A 134 1.43 -5.67 10.31
C VAL A 134 1.96 -5.66 8.89
N PHE A 135 1.21 -5.04 8.00
CA PHE A 135 1.63 -4.75 6.64
C PHE A 135 2.02 -3.27 6.51
N PHE A 136 3.15 -3.01 5.88
CA PHE A 136 3.59 -1.68 5.47
C PHE A 136 3.75 -1.65 3.95
N ALA A 137 2.89 -0.93 3.25
CA ALA A 137 3.02 -0.64 1.83
C ALA A 137 3.88 0.63 1.65
N VAL A 138 5.18 0.46 1.46
CA VAL A 138 6.12 1.56 1.26
C VAL A 138 6.28 1.82 -0.23
N GLY A 139 5.67 2.89 -0.71
CA GLY A 139 5.68 3.32 -2.10
C GLY A 139 5.90 4.83 -2.21
N THR A 140 5.07 5.53 -2.99
CA THR A 140 5.02 7.02 -3.01
C THR A 140 4.76 7.58 -1.61
N GLY A 141 3.86 6.95 -0.86
CA GLY A 141 3.58 7.18 0.54
C GLY A 141 3.79 5.92 1.38
N ILE A 142 3.14 5.86 2.55
CA ILE A 142 3.10 4.70 3.42
C ILE A 142 1.65 4.37 3.75
N GLY A 143 1.13 3.29 3.15
CA GLY A 143 -0.08 2.62 3.61
C GLY A 143 0.24 1.55 4.65
N ALA A 144 -0.72 1.21 5.51
CA ALA A 144 -0.51 0.16 6.49
C ALA A 144 -1.81 -0.59 6.82
N THR A 145 -1.66 -1.83 7.25
CA THR A 145 -2.75 -2.68 7.71
C THR A 145 -2.31 -3.43 8.96
N LEU A 146 -3.21 -3.52 9.92
CA LEU A 146 -3.09 -4.46 11.03
C LEU A 146 -4.01 -5.65 10.76
N MET A 147 -3.40 -6.82 10.63
CA MET A 147 -4.13 -8.09 10.71
C MET A 147 -4.15 -8.57 12.15
N HIS A 148 -5.32 -8.82 12.69
CA HIS A 148 -5.49 -9.31 14.05
C HIS A 148 -6.42 -10.53 14.07
N ARG A 149 -5.89 -11.67 14.51
CA ARG A 149 -6.61 -12.97 14.54
C ARG A 149 -7.16 -13.38 13.16
N GLY A 150 -6.37 -13.13 12.11
CA GLY A 150 -6.77 -13.45 10.74
C GLY A 150 -7.77 -12.47 10.10
N GLU A 151 -8.11 -11.37 10.77
CA GLU A 151 -9.05 -10.36 10.29
C GLU A 151 -8.36 -9.01 10.08
N ILE A 152 -8.83 -8.23 9.12
CA ILE A 152 -8.39 -6.85 8.88
C ILE A 152 -8.95 -5.96 9.98
N TYR A 153 -8.09 -5.32 10.76
CA TYR A 153 -8.49 -4.35 11.76
C TYR A 153 -8.73 -2.98 11.13
N ARG A 154 -9.98 -2.51 11.15
CA ARG A 154 -10.38 -1.22 10.55
C ARG A 154 -10.62 -0.11 11.58
N GLY A 155 -10.59 -0.43 12.88
CA GLY A 155 -10.99 0.52 13.92
C GLY A 155 -12.49 0.81 13.92
N ALA A 156 -12.90 1.74 14.77
CA ALA A 156 -14.32 2.08 14.95
C ALA A 156 -14.92 2.88 13.77
N PHE A 157 -14.09 3.51 12.96
CA PHE A 157 -14.52 4.43 11.90
C PHE A 157 -14.04 4.02 10.49
N GLY A 158 -13.46 2.83 10.34
CA GLY A 158 -12.98 2.32 9.05
C GLY A 158 -11.63 2.88 8.59
N THR A 159 -10.94 3.69 9.42
CA THR A 159 -9.74 4.44 9.00
C THR A 159 -8.43 3.97 9.64
N ALA A 160 -8.45 2.92 10.44
CA ALA A 160 -7.24 2.42 11.12
C ALA A 160 -6.65 1.20 10.39
N PRO A 161 -5.30 1.03 10.51
CA PRO A 161 -4.34 1.96 11.10
C PRO A 161 -3.75 2.92 10.05
N GLU A 162 -3.30 4.09 10.51
CA GLU A 162 -2.65 5.11 9.69
C GLU A 162 -1.19 5.33 10.17
N PHE A 163 -0.38 4.25 10.13
CA PHE A 163 0.99 4.29 10.67
C PHE A 163 1.92 5.24 9.90
N GLY A 164 1.70 5.41 8.59
CA GLY A 164 2.43 6.40 7.78
C GLY A 164 2.24 7.83 8.28
N HIS A 165 1.14 8.09 9.00
CA HIS A 165 0.80 9.42 9.52
C HIS A 165 1.06 9.62 11.02
N ILE A 166 1.78 8.69 11.68
CA ILE A 166 2.31 8.93 13.03
C ILE A 166 3.31 10.10 12.95
N THR A 167 3.17 11.06 13.86
CA THR A 167 4.09 12.21 13.95
C THR A 167 5.40 11.77 14.59
N VAL A 168 6.46 11.66 13.78
CA VAL A 168 7.80 11.26 14.23
C VAL A 168 8.73 12.45 14.43
N VAL A 169 8.43 13.60 13.80
CA VAL A 169 9.17 14.86 13.94
C VAL A 169 8.17 15.99 14.20
N PRO A 170 7.88 16.34 15.46
CA PRO A 170 6.98 17.46 15.77
C PRO A 170 7.43 18.76 15.09
N GLY A 171 6.51 19.41 14.35
CA GLY A 171 6.83 20.62 13.58
C GLY A 171 7.71 20.38 12.34
N GLY A 172 7.91 19.12 11.93
CA GLY A 172 8.72 18.75 10.79
C GLY A 172 8.05 18.99 9.43
N ARG A 173 8.43 18.21 8.41
CA ARG A 173 7.95 18.35 7.03
C ARG A 173 6.42 18.32 6.95
N VAL A 174 5.84 19.21 6.14
CA VAL A 174 4.39 19.26 5.88
C VAL A 174 3.97 17.96 5.16
N CYS A 175 2.89 17.35 5.62
CA CYS A 175 2.28 16.16 5.03
C CYS A 175 0.98 16.51 4.29
N SER A 176 0.67 15.80 3.21
CA SER A 176 -0.56 15.93 2.43
C SER A 176 -1.84 15.68 3.26
N CYS A 177 -1.72 14.90 4.36
CA CYS A 177 -2.84 14.67 5.29
C CYS A 177 -3.21 15.89 6.16
N GLY A 178 -2.53 17.03 6.00
CA GLY A 178 -2.74 18.26 6.81
C GLY A 178 -1.91 18.36 8.08
N LYS A 179 -1.20 17.30 8.47
CA LYS A 179 -0.30 17.27 9.64
C LYS A 179 1.12 17.69 9.26
N GLN A 180 1.99 17.79 10.27
CA GLN A 180 3.42 17.98 10.10
C GLN A 180 4.19 16.87 10.80
N GLY A 181 5.30 16.44 10.19
CA GLY A 181 6.23 15.50 10.77
C GLY A 181 5.78 14.04 10.73
N CYS A 182 4.87 13.66 9.82
CA CYS A 182 4.44 12.28 9.61
C CYS A 182 5.59 11.37 9.16
N LEU A 183 5.60 10.11 9.59
CA LEU A 183 6.59 9.09 9.20
C LEU A 183 6.76 9.01 7.68
N GLU A 184 5.67 9.06 6.93
CA GLU A 184 5.66 9.04 5.46
C GLU A 184 6.59 10.10 4.86
N ARG A 185 6.72 11.25 5.49
CA ARG A 185 7.60 12.34 5.01
C ARG A 185 9.09 12.08 5.22
N TYR A 186 9.45 10.95 5.84
CA TYR A 186 10.83 10.56 6.16
C TYR A 186 11.19 9.16 5.70
N ALA A 187 10.21 8.26 5.51
CA ALA A 187 10.42 6.84 5.21
C ALA A 187 9.58 6.31 4.03
N SER A 188 9.25 7.16 3.05
CA SER A 188 8.60 6.75 1.80
C SER A 188 9.52 6.93 0.59
N GLY A 189 9.13 6.41 -0.58
CA GLY A 189 9.86 6.64 -1.83
C GLY A 189 9.95 8.13 -2.21
N THR A 190 8.88 8.92 -1.94
CA THR A 190 8.91 10.37 -2.12
C THR A 190 9.90 11.03 -1.13
N SER A 191 9.90 10.60 0.13
CA SER A 191 10.79 11.15 1.14
C SER A 191 12.26 10.87 0.87
N LEU A 192 12.57 9.77 0.20
CA LEU A 192 13.92 9.44 -0.24
C LEU A 192 14.46 10.50 -1.19
N VAL A 193 13.66 10.94 -2.17
CA VAL A 193 14.01 12.04 -3.08
C VAL A 193 14.13 13.37 -2.35
N ASP A 194 13.17 13.70 -1.49
CA ASP A 194 13.20 14.92 -0.68
C ASP A 194 14.46 14.98 0.20
N CYS A 195 14.85 13.85 0.80
CA CYS A 195 16.06 13.76 1.61
C CYS A 195 17.33 14.00 0.77
N ALA A 196 17.43 13.40 -0.41
CA ALA A 196 18.55 13.64 -1.32
C ALA A 196 18.65 15.12 -1.73
N ILE A 197 17.51 15.78 -2.00
CA ILE A 197 17.45 17.22 -2.29
C ILE A 197 17.92 18.04 -1.10
N ASP A 198 17.45 17.74 0.12
CA ASP A 198 17.86 18.46 1.34
C ASP A 198 19.38 18.34 1.58
N ILE A 199 19.94 17.13 1.44
CA ILE A 199 21.38 16.88 1.60
C ILE A 199 22.19 17.67 0.57
N ALA A 200 21.77 17.59 -0.71
CA ALA A 200 22.48 18.26 -1.82
C ALA A 200 22.44 19.80 -1.69
N THR A 201 21.28 20.36 -1.30
CA THR A 201 21.10 21.83 -1.17
C THR A 201 21.85 22.39 0.03
N ASN A 202 22.04 21.59 1.10
CA ASN A 202 22.88 21.97 2.24
C ASN A 202 24.40 21.83 1.95
N GLY A 203 24.77 21.61 0.71
CA GLY A 203 26.15 21.64 0.22
C GLY A 203 26.91 20.33 0.29
N GLY A 204 26.20 19.21 0.57
CA GLY A 204 26.78 17.87 0.57
C GLY A 204 26.94 17.27 -0.83
N TYR A 205 27.95 16.42 -0.98
CA TYR A 205 28.11 15.49 -2.11
C TYR A 205 28.10 16.09 -3.53
N ARG A 206 28.60 17.31 -3.72
CA ARG A 206 28.61 18.04 -5.03
C ARG A 206 29.28 17.29 -6.17
N LYS A 207 30.15 16.30 -5.86
CA LYS A 207 30.86 15.48 -6.84
C LYS A 207 30.13 14.15 -7.13
N ALA A 208 29.08 13.82 -6.40
CA ALA A 208 28.33 12.61 -6.64
C ALA A 208 27.67 12.64 -8.02
N PRO A 209 27.66 11.53 -8.76
CA PRO A 209 27.06 11.45 -10.10
C PRO A 209 25.59 11.92 -10.15
N LEU A 210 24.80 11.61 -9.12
CA LEU A 210 23.39 12.00 -9.04
C LEU A 210 23.15 13.46 -8.61
N TYR A 211 24.18 14.16 -8.10
CA TYR A 211 24.01 15.50 -7.53
C TYR A 211 23.24 16.46 -8.44
N ARG A 212 23.62 16.52 -9.74
CA ARG A 212 22.98 17.43 -10.68
C ARG A 212 21.51 17.09 -10.92
N ALA A 213 21.18 15.82 -11.12
CA ALA A 213 19.82 15.36 -11.33
C ALA A 213 18.93 15.63 -10.11
N VAL A 214 19.48 15.46 -8.90
CA VAL A 214 18.80 15.72 -7.63
C VAL A 214 18.52 17.21 -7.46
N VAL A 215 19.51 18.09 -7.64
CA VAL A 215 19.35 19.55 -7.47
C VAL A 215 18.38 20.12 -8.52
N GLU A 216 18.39 19.60 -9.74
CA GLU A 216 17.47 19.98 -10.82
C GLU A 216 16.08 19.31 -10.67
N LYS A 217 15.84 18.54 -9.59
CA LYS A 217 14.58 17.83 -9.28
C LYS A 217 14.13 16.89 -10.42
N ARG A 218 15.06 16.26 -11.08
CA ARG A 218 14.83 15.28 -12.16
C ARG A 218 15.02 13.83 -11.71
N ALA A 219 15.68 13.62 -10.55
CA ALA A 219 15.87 12.30 -9.99
C ALA A 219 14.57 11.76 -9.38
N SER A 220 14.26 10.51 -9.66
CA SER A 220 13.18 9.75 -9.05
C SER A 220 13.69 8.90 -7.88
N GLY A 221 12.80 8.26 -7.11
CA GLY A 221 13.16 7.28 -6.09
C GLY A 221 13.95 6.10 -6.68
N HIS A 222 13.58 5.64 -7.87
CA HIS A 222 14.32 4.59 -8.58
C HIS A 222 15.74 5.02 -8.95
N ASP A 223 15.95 6.29 -9.36
CA ASP A 223 17.28 6.79 -9.64
C ASP A 223 18.16 6.83 -8.39
N ILE A 224 17.58 7.18 -7.23
CA ILE A 224 18.29 7.15 -5.94
C ILE A 224 18.66 5.71 -5.57
N MET A 225 17.72 4.74 -5.68
CA MET A 225 18.02 3.32 -5.41
C MET A 225 19.09 2.77 -6.35
N ALA A 226 19.00 3.05 -7.65
CA ALA A 226 20.01 2.66 -8.62
C ALA A 226 21.38 3.31 -8.34
N GLY A 227 21.38 4.58 -7.93
CA GLY A 227 22.58 5.29 -7.52
C GLY A 227 23.23 4.69 -6.27
N ALA A 228 22.43 4.36 -5.24
CA ALA A 228 22.92 3.69 -4.05
C ALA A 228 23.56 2.34 -4.39
N ARG A 229 22.93 1.55 -5.25
CA ARG A 229 23.47 0.27 -5.75
C ARG A 229 24.77 0.44 -6.54
N ALA A 230 24.94 1.59 -7.22
CA ALA A 230 26.17 1.95 -7.92
C ALA A 230 27.23 2.63 -7.03
N GLY A 231 26.98 2.85 -5.75
CA GLY A 231 27.90 3.48 -4.81
C GLY A 231 27.91 5.01 -4.85
N ASP A 232 26.85 5.67 -5.37
CA ASP A 232 26.73 7.12 -5.32
C ASP A 232 26.58 7.61 -3.87
N GLU A 233 27.52 8.44 -3.41
CA GLU A 233 27.60 8.88 -2.01
C GLU A 233 26.37 9.70 -1.56
N LEU A 234 25.75 10.49 -2.45
CA LEU A 234 24.52 11.24 -2.14
C LEU A 234 23.34 10.30 -1.99
N ALA A 235 23.21 9.33 -2.87
CA ALA A 235 22.15 8.31 -2.81
C ALA A 235 22.28 7.44 -1.54
N LEU A 236 23.49 7.01 -1.20
CA LEU A 236 23.76 6.25 0.03
C LEU A 236 23.41 7.06 1.28
N ALA A 237 23.74 8.35 1.34
CA ALA A 237 23.39 9.21 2.47
C ALA A 237 21.86 9.41 2.60
N ALA A 238 21.14 9.53 1.48
CA ALA A 238 19.67 9.59 1.49
C ALA A 238 19.05 8.27 1.95
N LEU A 239 19.62 7.15 1.51
CA LEU A 239 19.16 5.80 1.89
C LEU A 239 19.40 5.50 3.38
N ASP A 240 20.53 5.91 3.94
CA ASP A 240 20.82 5.82 5.38
C ASP A 240 19.78 6.55 6.24
N SER A 241 19.43 7.78 5.83
CA SER A 241 18.34 8.53 6.48
C SER A 241 16.99 7.81 6.39
N PHE A 242 16.65 7.29 5.19
CA PHE A 242 15.44 6.53 4.96
C PHE A 242 15.38 5.28 5.85
N SER A 243 16.45 4.48 5.88
CA SER A 243 16.56 3.26 6.70
C SER A 243 16.37 3.56 8.18
N THR A 244 17.01 4.63 8.66
CA THR A 244 16.89 5.08 10.05
C THR A 244 15.46 5.44 10.42
N TRP A 245 14.74 6.21 9.57
CA TRP A 245 13.36 6.60 9.86
C TRP A 245 12.38 5.45 9.71
N LEU A 246 12.58 4.57 8.72
CA LEU A 246 11.80 3.35 8.59
C LEU A 246 11.93 2.49 9.86
N GLY A 247 13.16 2.21 10.29
CA GLY A 247 13.40 1.41 11.49
C GLY A 247 12.77 2.01 12.75
N ARG A 248 12.85 3.34 12.94
CA ARG A 248 12.17 4.04 14.04
C ARG A 248 10.64 3.90 13.96
N GLY A 249 10.07 4.02 12.76
CA GLY A 249 8.64 3.82 12.55
C GLY A 249 8.20 2.39 12.88
N LEU A 250 8.98 1.39 12.46
CA LEU A 250 8.75 -0.01 12.78
C LEU A 250 8.85 -0.28 14.28
N ALA A 251 9.83 0.34 14.98
CA ALA A 251 9.96 0.25 16.44
C ALA A 251 8.74 0.80 17.16
N MET A 252 8.22 1.97 16.76
CA MET A 252 7.00 2.55 17.35
C MET A 252 5.80 1.62 17.19
N VAL A 253 5.63 1.01 16.02
CA VAL A 253 4.54 0.06 15.79
C VAL A 253 4.73 -1.21 16.61
N ALA A 254 5.96 -1.70 16.72
CA ALA A 254 6.29 -2.86 17.55
C ALA A 254 6.04 -2.58 19.03
N ASP A 255 6.32 -1.38 19.53
CA ASP A 255 6.05 -1.01 20.92
C ASP A 255 4.55 -0.86 21.24
N ILE A 256 3.72 -0.51 20.24
CA ILE A 256 2.27 -0.33 20.43
C ILE A 256 1.51 -1.63 20.27
N LEU A 257 1.89 -2.47 19.30
CA LEU A 257 1.09 -3.62 18.87
C LEU A 257 1.70 -4.97 19.22
N ASP A 258 3.02 -5.01 19.49
CA ASP A 258 3.78 -6.24 19.72
C ASP A 258 3.49 -7.36 18.67
N PRO A 259 3.57 -7.05 17.37
CA PRO A 259 3.27 -8.02 16.33
C PRO A 259 4.41 -9.06 16.24
N ALA A 260 4.06 -10.31 15.90
CA ALA A 260 5.09 -11.33 15.65
C ALA A 260 5.89 -11.01 14.37
N GLN A 261 5.23 -10.40 13.38
CA GLN A 261 5.81 -10.15 12.06
C GLN A 261 5.36 -8.82 11.48
N ILE A 262 6.24 -8.24 10.65
CA ILE A 262 5.96 -7.05 9.84
C ILE A 262 6.31 -7.40 8.40
N VAL A 263 5.35 -7.27 7.49
CA VAL A 263 5.57 -7.50 6.05
C VAL A 263 5.70 -6.15 5.35
N LEU A 264 6.83 -5.94 4.67
CA LEU A 264 7.09 -4.75 3.86
C LEU A 264 6.71 -5.04 2.41
N GLY A 265 5.78 -4.26 1.89
CA GLY A 265 5.38 -4.27 0.47
C GLY A 265 5.49 -2.88 -0.15
N GLY A 266 4.93 -2.73 -1.35
CA GLY A 266 5.06 -1.52 -2.16
C GLY A 266 6.36 -1.46 -2.96
N GLY A 267 6.46 -0.51 -3.90
CA GLY A 267 7.58 -0.48 -4.86
C GLY A 267 8.96 -0.28 -4.25
N VAL A 268 9.06 0.24 -3.01
CA VAL A 268 10.34 0.39 -2.32
C VAL A 268 10.86 -0.96 -1.80
N SER A 269 9.98 -1.95 -1.56
CA SER A 269 10.38 -3.27 -1.08
C SER A 269 11.16 -4.09 -2.12
N ASP A 270 11.08 -3.73 -3.40
CA ASP A 270 11.85 -4.38 -4.47
C ASP A 270 13.36 -4.20 -4.30
N ASP A 271 13.79 -3.12 -3.62
CA ASP A 271 15.18 -2.80 -3.32
C ASP A 271 15.55 -3.02 -1.83
N ALA A 272 14.82 -3.88 -1.12
CA ALA A 272 14.99 -4.11 0.32
C ALA A 272 16.41 -4.57 0.71
N ASP A 273 17.12 -5.25 -0.20
CA ASP A 273 18.52 -5.66 -0.02
C ASP A 273 19.46 -4.48 0.26
N LEU A 274 19.11 -3.26 -0.15
CA LEU A 274 19.93 -2.07 0.04
C LEU A 274 19.75 -1.41 1.42
N TYR A 275 18.62 -1.61 2.10
CA TYR A 275 18.28 -0.82 3.29
C TYR A 275 17.73 -1.64 4.47
N LEU A 276 17.26 -2.86 4.24
CA LEU A 276 16.51 -3.60 5.26
C LEU A 276 17.39 -3.96 6.48
N ALA A 277 18.67 -4.25 6.28
CA ALA A 277 19.60 -4.54 7.37
C ALA A 277 19.76 -3.34 8.31
N ASP A 278 19.92 -2.14 7.74
CA ASP A 278 20.06 -0.88 8.50
C ASP A 278 18.75 -0.48 9.17
N ALA A 279 17.60 -0.68 8.50
CA ALA A 279 16.29 -0.46 9.08
C ALA A 279 16.02 -1.39 10.27
N ARG A 280 16.42 -2.67 10.20
CA ARG A 280 16.34 -3.62 11.33
C ARG A 280 17.21 -3.15 12.50
N ALA A 281 18.44 -2.78 12.23
CA ALA A 281 19.34 -2.26 13.26
C ALA A 281 18.78 -0.99 13.91
N ALA A 282 18.20 -0.08 13.12
CA ALA A 282 17.55 1.12 13.63
C ALA A 282 16.29 0.78 14.45
N MET A 283 15.50 -0.23 14.06
CA MET A 283 14.37 -0.71 14.84
C MET A 283 14.85 -1.27 16.18
N GLU A 284 15.83 -2.16 16.19
CA GLU A 284 16.37 -2.75 17.42
C GLU A 284 16.92 -1.69 18.38
N ALA A 285 17.60 -0.67 17.86
CA ALA A 285 18.13 0.41 18.67
C ALA A 285 17.05 1.35 19.30
N ASN A 286 15.81 1.29 18.82
CA ASN A 286 14.73 2.20 19.23
C ASN A 286 13.52 1.49 19.86
N ILE A 287 13.49 0.16 19.90
CA ILE A 287 12.39 -0.60 20.51
C ILE A 287 12.58 -0.73 22.03
N VAL A 288 11.49 -0.65 22.79
CA VAL A 288 11.53 -0.85 24.24
C VAL A 288 11.91 -2.30 24.57
N GLY A 289 12.86 -2.49 25.45
CA GLY A 289 13.30 -3.83 25.92
C GLY A 289 14.15 -4.57 24.89
N ALA A 290 14.86 -3.88 24.01
CA ALA A 290 15.84 -4.50 23.11
C ALA A 290 16.83 -5.41 23.89
N GLY A 291 17.07 -6.61 23.36
CA GLY A 291 17.89 -7.64 24.02
C GLY A 291 17.20 -8.42 25.14
N TYR A 292 15.98 -8.05 25.56
CA TYR A 292 15.20 -8.73 26.61
C TYR A 292 13.88 -9.30 26.12
N ARG A 293 13.47 -8.96 24.90
CA ARG A 293 12.25 -9.46 24.25
C ARG A 293 12.54 -9.93 22.83
N PRO A 294 11.73 -10.84 22.28
CA PRO A 294 11.77 -11.12 20.84
C PRO A 294 11.49 -9.84 20.03
N LEU A 295 12.12 -9.74 18.86
CA LEU A 295 11.83 -8.69 17.90
C LEU A 295 10.90 -9.23 16.82
N PRO A 296 10.00 -8.37 16.26
CA PRO A 296 9.23 -8.76 15.09
C PRO A 296 10.13 -9.22 13.94
N GLU A 297 9.76 -10.32 13.30
CA GLU A 297 10.38 -10.70 12.05
C GLU A 297 9.92 -9.75 10.94
N ILE A 298 10.86 -9.22 10.16
CA ILE A 298 10.53 -8.36 9.02
C ILE A 298 10.70 -9.17 7.75
N LEU A 299 9.62 -9.31 6.99
CA LEU A 299 9.55 -10.02 5.71
C LEU A 299 9.27 -9.05 4.57
N CYS A 300 9.63 -9.41 3.34
CA CYS A 300 9.18 -8.71 2.14
C CYS A 300 7.95 -9.40 1.57
N ALA A 301 7.02 -8.61 1.02
CA ALA A 301 5.84 -9.09 0.32
C ALA A 301 6.23 -9.96 -0.89
N GLU A 302 5.46 -11.02 -1.16
CA GLU A 302 5.72 -11.96 -2.26
C GLU A 302 4.92 -11.65 -3.52
N LEU A 303 3.73 -11.04 -3.39
CA LEU A 303 2.81 -10.80 -4.52
C LEU A 303 3.10 -9.49 -5.28
N GLY A 304 4.00 -8.66 -4.74
CA GLY A 304 4.44 -7.42 -5.35
C GLY A 304 3.26 -6.47 -5.66
N SER A 305 3.30 -5.80 -6.82
CA SER A 305 2.26 -4.82 -7.23
C SER A 305 0.90 -5.43 -7.56
N ARG A 306 0.75 -6.75 -7.49
CA ARG A 306 -0.51 -7.47 -7.74
C ARG A 306 -1.26 -7.83 -6.46
N ALA A 307 -0.63 -7.67 -5.29
CA ALA A 307 -1.20 -8.05 -4.01
C ALA A 307 -2.60 -7.45 -3.78
N GLY A 308 -2.78 -6.16 -4.09
CA GLY A 308 -4.07 -5.47 -3.93
C GLY A 308 -5.18 -6.06 -4.79
N MET A 309 -4.91 -6.31 -6.08
CA MET A 309 -5.91 -6.92 -6.98
C MET A 309 -6.27 -8.35 -6.55
N ILE A 310 -5.27 -9.16 -6.20
CA ILE A 310 -5.47 -10.54 -5.73
C ILE A 310 -6.29 -10.55 -4.44
N GLY A 311 -5.91 -9.71 -3.48
CA GLY A 311 -6.55 -9.68 -2.18
C GLY A 311 -7.99 -9.19 -2.24
N VAL A 312 -8.29 -8.13 -2.98
CA VAL A 312 -9.67 -7.63 -3.09
C VAL A 312 -10.56 -8.56 -3.92
N ALA A 313 -9.99 -9.27 -4.90
CA ALA A 313 -10.72 -10.30 -5.64
C ALA A 313 -11.10 -11.48 -4.73
N ASP A 314 -10.21 -11.86 -3.81
CA ASP A 314 -10.48 -12.90 -2.82
C ASP A 314 -11.52 -12.44 -1.78
N LEU A 315 -11.38 -11.22 -1.25
CA LEU A 315 -12.37 -10.62 -0.36
C LEU A 315 -13.78 -10.56 -0.98
N ALA A 316 -13.88 -10.34 -2.29
CA ALA A 316 -15.17 -10.32 -2.99
C ALA A 316 -15.86 -11.69 -3.06
N ARG A 317 -15.17 -12.79 -2.72
CA ARG A 317 -15.77 -14.15 -2.63
C ARG A 317 -16.53 -14.36 -1.34
N GLU A 318 -16.17 -13.62 -0.29
CA GLU A 318 -16.76 -13.77 1.02
C GLU A 318 -18.17 -13.15 1.05
N PRO A 319 -19.16 -13.80 1.67
CA PRO A 319 -20.46 -13.20 1.87
C PRO A 319 -20.33 -11.98 2.81
N HIS A 320 -21.10 -10.95 2.53
CA HIS A 320 -21.17 -9.71 3.31
C HIS A 320 -22.12 -9.86 4.48
#